data_ab48205da3d8499d434c843ec5352153
#
_entry.id   ab48205da3d8499d434c843ec5352153
#
_cell.length_a   1.000
_cell.length_b   1.000
_cell.length_c   1.000
_cell.angle_alpha   90.00
_cell.angle_beta   90.00
_cell.angle_gamma   90.00
#
_symmetry.space_group_name_H-M   'P 1'
#
loop_
_entity.id
_entity.type
_entity.pdbx_description
1 polymer ?
#
loop_
_entity_poly.entity_id
_entity_poly.type
_entity_poly.pdbx_seq_one_letter_code
_entity_poly.pdbx_strand_id
1 'polypeptide(L)'
;LEEAENVSHPLLERVRFLSISASNLDEFYMVRVAGLKGQVRAGVTQRSADGLTPQEQLTQINTAVRDVLRHQDACWGRLQTELDREEIHVVSKDDLNATDKAWLQDRFMEHIFPVLTPLAIDPAHPFPFIPNLGLSLILQLVRIENGEGMRALVPMPSQVDRLIRIRGRKVRFITLEEVITLFFD
;
A
#
# COMPACT_ATOMS: atom_id res chain seq x y z
N LEU A 1 -9.39 10.58 -11.66
CA LEU A 1 -10.43 10.29 -10.66
C LEU A 1 -11.83 10.45 -11.25
N GLU A 2 -12.08 11.44 -12.09
CA GLU A 2 -13.41 11.68 -12.72
C GLU A 2 -13.98 10.42 -13.36
N GLU A 3 -13.18 9.66 -14.12
CA GLU A 3 -13.63 8.43 -14.76
C GLU A 3 -13.95 7.31 -13.74
N ALA A 4 -13.26 7.29 -12.60
CA ALA A 4 -13.58 6.36 -11.51
C ALA A 4 -14.92 6.67 -10.83
N GLU A 5 -15.37 7.91 -10.87
CA GLU A 5 -16.63 8.38 -10.31
C GLU A 5 -17.77 8.38 -11.34
N ASN A 6 -17.45 8.28 -12.62
CA ASN A 6 -18.43 8.30 -13.70
C ASN A 6 -19.22 6.98 -13.74
N VAL A 7 -20.47 7.03 -13.29
CA VAL A 7 -21.38 5.86 -13.23
C VAL A 7 -21.77 5.27 -14.59
N SER A 8 -21.44 5.94 -15.69
CA SER A 8 -21.63 5.38 -17.03
C SER A 8 -20.64 4.28 -17.38
N HIS A 9 -19.52 4.19 -16.65
CA HIS A 9 -18.56 3.09 -16.79
C HIS A 9 -18.95 1.87 -15.96
N PRO A 10 -18.63 0.65 -16.42
CA PRO A 10 -18.79 -0.55 -15.64
C PRO A 10 -18.00 -0.47 -14.32
N LEU A 11 -18.54 -1.06 -13.24
CA LEU A 11 -17.99 -0.94 -11.89
C LEU A 11 -16.50 -1.33 -11.82
N LEU A 12 -16.09 -2.45 -12.42
CA LEU A 12 -14.69 -2.88 -12.41
C LEU A 12 -13.76 -1.97 -13.23
N GLU A 13 -14.26 -1.32 -14.28
CA GLU A 13 -13.48 -0.31 -14.98
C GLU A 13 -13.29 0.96 -14.13
N ARG A 14 -14.28 1.32 -13.34
CA ARG A 14 -14.16 2.43 -12.37
C ARG A 14 -13.10 2.13 -11.31
N VAL A 15 -13.07 0.91 -10.78
CA VAL A 15 -11.99 0.44 -9.88
C VAL A 15 -10.63 0.53 -10.58
N ARG A 16 -10.55 0.15 -11.85
CA ARG A 16 -9.33 0.24 -12.65
C ARG A 16 -8.88 1.70 -12.83
N PHE A 17 -9.79 2.62 -13.13
CA PHE A 17 -9.46 4.05 -13.23
C PHE A 17 -8.92 4.62 -11.93
N LEU A 18 -9.47 4.20 -10.78
CA LEU A 18 -8.94 4.57 -9.47
C LEU A 18 -7.50 4.05 -9.28
N SER A 19 -7.24 2.79 -9.64
CA SER A 19 -5.90 2.20 -9.62
C SER A 19 -4.91 2.96 -10.52
N ILE A 20 -5.32 3.34 -11.72
CA ILE A 20 -4.51 4.16 -12.63
C ILE A 20 -4.19 5.53 -12.00
N SER A 21 -5.17 6.15 -11.35
CA SER A 21 -4.96 7.43 -10.66
C SER A 21 -3.91 7.31 -9.56
N ALA A 22 -3.90 6.22 -8.78
CA ALA A 22 -2.89 5.96 -7.76
C ALA A 22 -1.51 5.71 -8.38
N SER A 23 -1.41 4.87 -9.40
CA SER A 23 -0.15 4.61 -10.13
C SER A 23 0.45 5.88 -10.73
N ASN A 24 -0.36 6.75 -11.31
CA ASN A 24 0.11 8.01 -11.87
C ASN A 24 0.68 8.94 -10.79
N LEU A 25 0.08 8.93 -9.60
CA LEU A 25 0.60 9.69 -8.47
C LEU A 25 1.95 9.16 -8.00
N ASP A 26 2.12 7.84 -7.92
CA ASP A 26 3.39 7.20 -7.58
C ASP A 26 4.47 7.56 -8.60
N GLU A 27 4.18 7.46 -9.90
CA GLU A 27 5.12 7.83 -10.96
C GLU A 27 5.50 9.32 -10.88
N PHE A 28 4.53 10.20 -10.62
CA PHE A 28 4.80 11.62 -10.41
C PHE A 28 5.79 11.84 -9.25
N TYR A 29 5.63 11.12 -8.14
CA TYR A 29 6.57 11.19 -7.02
C TYR A 29 7.95 10.65 -7.36
N MET A 30 8.02 9.52 -8.07
CA MET A 30 9.28 8.89 -8.47
C MET A 30 10.11 9.74 -9.42
N VAL A 31 9.47 10.53 -10.27
CA VAL A 31 10.15 11.33 -11.30
C VAL A 31 10.23 12.80 -10.89
N ARG A 32 9.09 13.47 -10.75
CA ARG A 32 9.04 14.93 -10.55
C ARG A 32 9.41 15.35 -9.14
N VAL A 33 8.78 14.73 -8.14
CA VAL A 33 9.03 15.07 -6.73
C VAL A 33 10.45 14.68 -6.33
N ALA A 34 10.95 13.55 -6.79
CA ALA A 34 12.33 13.13 -6.55
C ALA A 34 13.34 14.12 -7.15
N GLY A 35 13.11 14.59 -8.38
CA GLY A 35 13.93 15.63 -9.01
C GLY A 35 13.94 16.94 -8.22
N LEU A 36 12.76 17.43 -7.79
CA LEU A 36 12.66 18.65 -6.95
C LEU A 36 13.36 18.47 -5.61
N LYS A 37 13.24 17.32 -4.95
CA LYS A 37 13.97 17.01 -3.71
C LYS A 37 15.47 17.01 -3.92
N GLY A 38 15.96 16.51 -5.07
CA GLY A 38 17.37 16.59 -5.47
C GLY A 38 17.85 18.03 -5.59
N GLN A 39 17.07 18.89 -6.25
CA GLN A 39 17.40 20.34 -6.38
C GLN A 39 17.45 21.04 -5.02
N VAL A 40 16.49 20.78 -4.14
CA VAL A 40 16.49 21.34 -2.77
C VAL A 40 17.72 20.90 -2.00
N ARG A 41 18.11 19.61 -2.06
CA ARG A 41 19.34 19.10 -1.42
C ARG A 41 20.61 19.74 -1.97
N ALA A 42 20.62 20.07 -3.26
CA ALA A 42 21.72 20.80 -3.92
C ALA A 42 21.70 22.31 -3.68
N GLY A 43 20.77 22.84 -2.89
CA GLY A 43 20.66 24.25 -2.57
C GLY A 43 20.19 25.13 -3.74
N VAL A 44 19.52 24.56 -4.74
CA VAL A 44 19.00 25.31 -5.88
C VAL A 44 17.86 26.23 -5.45
N THR A 45 18.02 27.53 -5.70
CA THR A 45 17.02 28.56 -5.41
C THR A 45 16.48 29.24 -6.66
N GLN A 46 16.96 28.82 -7.85
CA GLN A 46 16.49 29.36 -9.11
C GLN A 46 14.99 29.05 -9.28
N ARG A 47 14.25 30.10 -9.67
CA ARG A 47 12.80 29.98 -9.93
C ARG A 47 12.55 29.36 -11.30
N SER A 48 11.57 28.49 -11.37
CA SER A 48 11.05 27.89 -12.60
C SER A 48 10.13 28.88 -13.36
N ALA A 49 9.60 28.47 -14.50
CA ALA A 49 8.74 29.30 -15.35
C ALA A 49 7.44 29.77 -14.64
N ASP A 50 6.97 29.00 -13.63
CA ASP A 50 5.85 29.35 -12.76
C ASP A 50 6.21 30.34 -11.63
N GLY A 51 7.47 30.80 -11.58
CA GLY A 51 7.96 31.75 -10.60
C GLY A 51 8.25 31.15 -9.23
N LEU A 52 8.21 29.82 -9.06
CA LEU A 52 8.42 29.13 -7.79
C LEU A 52 9.83 28.56 -7.66
N THR A 53 10.38 28.57 -6.47
CA THR A 53 11.58 27.80 -6.12
C THR A 53 11.23 26.32 -5.98
N PRO A 54 12.21 25.39 -6.08
CA PRO A 54 11.95 23.96 -5.86
C PRO A 54 11.28 23.65 -4.51
N GLN A 55 11.64 24.36 -3.46
CA GLN A 55 11.02 24.20 -2.14
C GLN A 55 9.56 24.68 -2.10
N GLU A 56 9.25 25.81 -2.74
CA GLU A 56 7.89 26.33 -2.86
C GLU A 56 7.00 25.37 -3.67
N GLN A 57 7.53 24.81 -4.76
CA GLN A 57 6.84 23.79 -5.55
C GLN A 57 6.52 22.54 -4.72
N LEU A 58 7.50 21.99 -3.96
CA LEU A 58 7.27 20.86 -3.08
C LEU A 58 6.17 21.12 -2.05
N THR A 59 6.12 22.32 -1.50
CA THR A 59 5.08 22.71 -0.53
C THR A 59 3.68 22.70 -1.18
N GLN A 60 3.55 23.30 -2.36
CA GLN A 60 2.27 23.30 -3.10
C GLN A 60 1.85 21.89 -3.54
N ILE A 61 2.78 21.10 -4.06
CA ILE A 61 2.54 19.70 -4.43
C ILE A 61 2.02 18.90 -3.24
N ASN A 62 2.68 18.98 -2.09
CA ASN A 62 2.28 18.25 -0.89
C ASN A 62 0.86 18.64 -0.42
N THR A 63 0.48 19.89 -0.59
CA THR A 63 -0.88 20.35 -0.26
C THR A 63 -1.90 19.76 -1.24
N ALA A 64 -1.67 19.92 -2.54
CA ALA A 64 -2.56 19.38 -3.57
C ALA A 64 -2.72 17.85 -3.50
N VAL A 65 -1.62 17.13 -3.25
CA VAL A 65 -1.63 15.67 -3.15
C VAL A 65 -2.47 15.17 -1.97
N ARG A 66 -2.45 15.87 -0.83
CA ARG A 66 -3.34 15.49 0.30
C ARG A 66 -4.81 15.51 -0.07
N ASP A 67 -5.21 16.46 -0.91
CA ASP A 67 -6.59 16.53 -1.41
C ASP A 67 -6.89 15.38 -2.38
N VAL A 68 -5.95 15.09 -3.28
CA VAL A 68 -6.07 13.94 -4.21
C VAL A 68 -6.19 12.62 -3.44
N LEU A 69 -5.34 12.39 -2.43
CA LEU A 69 -5.38 11.16 -1.62
C LEU A 69 -6.72 11.02 -0.88
N ARG A 70 -7.19 12.09 -0.24
CA ARG A 70 -8.52 12.07 0.42
C ARG A 70 -9.64 11.76 -0.55
N HIS A 71 -9.56 12.28 -1.76
CA HIS A 71 -10.54 12.02 -2.81
C HIS A 71 -10.46 10.57 -3.32
N GLN A 72 -9.25 10.02 -3.48
CA GLN A 72 -9.05 8.59 -3.81
C GLN A 72 -9.64 7.67 -2.73
N ASP A 73 -9.39 7.95 -1.46
CA ASP A 73 -9.91 7.16 -0.34
C ASP A 73 -11.45 7.21 -0.29
N ALA A 74 -12.04 8.38 -0.46
CA ALA A 74 -13.50 8.53 -0.52
C ALA A 74 -14.11 7.81 -1.73
N CYS A 75 -13.45 7.86 -2.89
CA CYS A 75 -13.86 7.14 -4.09
C CYS A 75 -13.78 5.62 -3.85
N TRP A 76 -12.70 5.12 -3.25
CA TRP A 76 -12.55 3.71 -2.91
C TRP A 76 -13.67 3.22 -1.99
N GLY A 77 -13.99 3.96 -0.93
CA GLY A 77 -15.08 3.59 -0.01
C GLY A 77 -16.45 3.47 -0.71
N ARG A 78 -16.74 4.35 -1.69
CA ARG A 78 -17.96 4.22 -2.51
C ARG A 78 -17.93 3.00 -3.41
N LEU A 79 -16.81 2.75 -4.10
CA LEU A 79 -16.64 1.59 -4.97
C LEU A 79 -16.71 0.28 -4.19
N GLN A 80 -16.16 0.21 -2.99
CA GLN A 80 -16.31 -0.96 -2.10
C GLN A 80 -17.79 -1.24 -1.80
N THR A 81 -18.57 -0.21 -1.48
CA THR A 81 -20.00 -0.37 -1.22
C THR A 81 -20.75 -0.88 -2.46
N GLU A 82 -20.37 -0.44 -3.64
CA GLU A 82 -20.96 -0.91 -4.90
C GLU A 82 -20.52 -2.37 -5.21
N LEU A 83 -19.24 -2.72 -4.99
CA LEU A 83 -18.73 -4.08 -5.10
C LEU A 83 -19.47 -5.05 -4.17
N ASP A 84 -19.73 -4.64 -2.92
CA ASP A 84 -20.48 -5.44 -1.96
C ASP A 84 -21.90 -5.75 -2.43
N ARG A 85 -22.56 -4.82 -3.12
CA ARG A 85 -23.88 -5.04 -3.73
C ARG A 85 -23.85 -6.06 -4.88
N GLU A 86 -22.72 -6.13 -5.59
CA GLU A 86 -22.44 -7.10 -6.64
C GLU A 86 -21.84 -8.42 -6.11
N GLU A 87 -21.93 -8.65 -4.79
CA GLU A 87 -21.42 -9.84 -4.10
C GLU A 87 -19.90 -10.04 -4.25
N ILE A 88 -19.14 -8.97 -4.48
CA ILE A 88 -17.68 -8.93 -4.51
C ILE A 88 -17.18 -8.21 -3.26
N HIS A 89 -16.53 -8.93 -2.35
CA HIS A 89 -16.13 -8.39 -1.05
C HIS A 89 -14.61 -8.36 -0.90
N VAL A 90 -14.06 -7.22 -0.49
CA VAL A 90 -12.71 -7.12 0.05
C VAL A 90 -12.84 -7.11 1.56
N VAL A 91 -12.49 -8.22 2.20
CA VAL A 91 -12.70 -8.44 3.63
C VAL A 91 -11.44 -8.16 4.44
N SER A 92 -11.63 -7.79 5.70
CA SER A 92 -10.56 -7.68 6.70
C SER A 92 -10.33 -9.00 7.43
N LYS A 93 -9.25 -9.10 8.22
CA LYS A 93 -8.96 -10.25 9.08
C LYS A 93 -10.07 -10.51 10.12
N ASP A 94 -10.80 -9.46 10.52
CA ASP A 94 -11.86 -9.54 11.52
C ASP A 94 -13.16 -10.15 10.97
N ASP A 95 -13.34 -10.11 9.64
CA ASP A 95 -14.51 -10.68 8.96
C ASP A 95 -14.37 -12.19 8.66
N LEU A 96 -13.23 -12.79 9.01
CA LEU A 96 -12.92 -14.18 8.73
C LEU A 96 -13.53 -15.13 9.78
N ASN A 97 -14.20 -16.16 9.30
CA ASN A 97 -14.62 -17.27 10.15
C ASN A 97 -13.48 -18.28 10.41
N ALA A 98 -13.70 -19.24 11.32
CA ALA A 98 -12.71 -20.25 11.68
C ALA A 98 -12.22 -21.10 10.49
N THR A 99 -13.10 -21.43 9.56
CA THR A 99 -12.76 -22.21 8.36
C THR A 99 -11.87 -21.39 7.41
N ASP A 100 -12.18 -20.10 7.23
CA ASP A 100 -11.36 -19.20 6.44
C ASP A 100 -9.96 -19.06 7.04
N LYS A 101 -9.86 -18.86 8.37
CA LYS A 101 -8.59 -18.73 9.08
C LYS A 101 -7.73 -19.99 8.99
N ALA A 102 -8.34 -21.18 9.15
CA ALA A 102 -7.62 -22.45 9.02
C ALA A 102 -7.06 -22.62 7.60
N TRP A 103 -7.87 -22.37 6.57
CA TRP A 103 -7.40 -22.46 5.19
C TRP A 103 -6.31 -21.42 4.85
N LEU A 104 -6.43 -20.19 5.37
CA LEU A 104 -5.41 -19.17 5.19
C LEU A 104 -4.12 -19.51 5.93
N GLN A 105 -4.20 -20.17 7.09
CA GLN A 105 -3.04 -20.63 7.84
C GLN A 105 -2.22 -21.66 7.04
N ASP A 106 -2.88 -22.67 6.45
CA ASP A 106 -2.19 -23.64 5.60
C ASP A 106 -1.50 -22.93 4.43
N ARG A 107 -2.24 -22.06 3.73
CA ARG A 107 -1.69 -21.27 2.62
C ARG A 107 -0.56 -20.34 3.04
N PHE A 108 -0.67 -19.71 4.20
CA PHE A 108 0.38 -18.87 4.76
C PHE A 108 1.66 -19.67 5.00
N MET A 109 1.56 -20.80 5.66
CA MET A 109 2.72 -21.65 5.98
C MET A 109 3.37 -22.28 4.75
N GLU A 110 2.58 -22.64 3.74
CA GLU A 110 3.08 -23.32 2.54
C GLU A 110 3.64 -22.36 1.48
N HIS A 111 3.03 -21.16 1.32
CA HIS A 111 3.29 -20.33 0.14
C HIS A 111 3.73 -18.89 0.47
N ILE A 112 3.41 -18.36 1.66
CA ILE A 112 3.71 -16.99 2.03
C ILE A 112 4.92 -16.94 2.97
N PHE A 113 4.85 -17.62 4.09
CA PHE A 113 5.90 -17.60 5.11
C PHE A 113 7.30 -17.93 4.57
N PRO A 114 7.49 -18.95 3.69
CA PRO A 114 8.82 -19.30 3.18
C PRO A 114 9.49 -18.24 2.30
N VAL A 115 8.71 -17.30 1.76
CA VAL A 115 9.21 -16.23 0.89
C VAL A 115 9.31 -14.88 1.60
N LEU A 116 8.91 -14.80 2.88
CA LEU A 116 9.10 -13.61 3.68
C LEU A 116 10.56 -13.46 4.11
N THR A 117 11.10 -12.26 3.93
CA THR A 117 12.49 -11.93 4.28
C THR A 117 12.51 -10.75 5.26
N PRO A 118 12.27 -10.97 6.56
CA PRO A 118 12.34 -9.89 7.53
C PRO A 118 13.76 -9.32 7.62
N LEU A 119 13.87 -7.99 7.58
CA LEU A 119 15.12 -7.26 7.71
C LEU A 119 15.14 -6.55 9.06
N ALA A 120 16.12 -6.84 9.90
CA ALA A 120 16.28 -6.16 11.18
C ALA A 120 16.57 -4.66 10.96
N ILE A 121 15.92 -3.81 11.75
CA ILE A 121 16.20 -2.38 11.82
C ILE A 121 16.94 -2.13 13.13
N ASP A 122 18.23 -1.88 13.05
CA ASP A 122 19.06 -1.56 14.19
C ASP A 122 19.97 -0.35 13.91
N PRO A 123 20.51 0.32 14.95
CA PRO A 123 21.36 1.50 14.78
C PRO A 123 22.71 1.22 14.07
N ALA A 124 23.14 -0.03 14.00
CA ALA A 124 24.43 -0.41 13.43
C ALA A 124 24.37 -0.58 11.91
N HIS A 125 23.16 -0.69 11.35
CA HIS A 125 22.95 -0.88 9.92
C HIS A 125 22.16 0.28 9.30
N PRO A 126 22.42 0.65 8.03
CA PRO A 126 21.61 1.60 7.31
C PRO A 126 20.14 1.12 7.24
N PHE A 127 19.22 2.06 7.25
CA PHE A 127 17.80 1.72 7.05
C PHE A 127 17.63 0.96 5.71
N PRO A 128 16.91 -0.17 5.70
CA PRO A 128 16.74 -0.98 4.50
C PRO A 128 16.16 -0.17 3.33
N PHE A 129 16.65 -0.43 2.12
CA PHE A 129 16.11 0.19 0.93
C PHE A 129 14.71 -0.36 0.63
N ILE A 130 13.73 0.53 0.53
CA ILE A 130 12.38 0.19 0.08
C ILE A 130 12.27 0.62 -1.38
N PRO A 131 12.06 -0.32 -2.32
CA PRO A 131 11.90 0.02 -3.74
C PRO A 131 10.64 0.86 -3.98
N ASN A 132 10.62 1.57 -5.08
CA ASN A 132 9.44 2.29 -5.53
C ASN A 132 8.27 1.33 -5.69
N LEU A 133 7.06 1.76 -5.33
CA LEU A 133 5.84 0.94 -5.27
C LEU A 133 5.94 -0.24 -4.27
N GLY A 134 7.02 -0.33 -3.51
CA GLY A 134 7.19 -1.37 -2.49
C GLY A 134 6.33 -1.09 -1.26
N LEU A 135 5.49 -2.04 -0.91
CA LEU A 135 4.82 -2.08 0.39
C LEU A 135 5.66 -2.91 1.36
N SER A 136 5.77 -2.45 2.59
CA SER A 136 6.47 -3.17 3.65
C SER A 136 5.73 -3.01 4.97
N LEU A 137 5.73 -4.04 5.79
CA LEU A 137 5.26 -3.97 7.18
C LEU A 137 6.45 -3.68 8.11
N ILE A 138 6.22 -2.89 9.13
CA ILE A 138 7.16 -2.71 10.23
C ILE A 138 6.61 -3.46 11.43
N LEU A 139 7.35 -4.49 11.86
CA LEU A 139 7.00 -5.28 13.03
C LEU A 139 7.77 -4.76 14.25
N GLN A 140 7.07 -4.64 15.37
CA GLN A 140 7.68 -4.46 16.69
C GLN A 140 7.76 -5.84 17.32
N LEU A 141 8.98 -6.30 17.58
CA LEU A 141 9.27 -7.62 18.09
C LEU A 141 9.90 -7.50 19.48
N VAL A 142 9.72 -8.52 20.29
CA VAL A 142 10.38 -8.64 21.59
C VAL A 142 11.20 -9.91 21.60
N ARG A 143 12.48 -9.80 21.91
CA ARG A 143 13.37 -10.96 22.03
C ARG A 143 12.95 -11.78 23.23
N ILE A 144 12.67 -13.06 23.03
CA ILE A 144 12.17 -13.94 24.09
C ILE A 144 13.19 -14.13 25.23
N GLU A 145 14.48 -14.12 24.88
CA GLU A 145 15.56 -14.41 25.85
C GLU A 145 15.78 -13.32 26.90
N ASN A 146 15.65 -12.06 26.54
CA ASN A 146 16.01 -10.91 27.39
C ASN A 146 14.97 -9.78 27.42
N GLY A 147 13.85 -9.93 26.74
CA GLY A 147 12.79 -8.90 26.67
C GLY A 147 13.17 -7.64 25.87
N GLU A 148 14.28 -7.65 25.14
CA GLU A 148 14.75 -6.51 24.36
C GLU A 148 13.83 -6.27 23.15
N GLY A 149 13.37 -5.01 23.00
CA GLY A 149 12.56 -4.59 21.86
C GLY A 149 13.42 -4.45 20.60
N MET A 150 12.94 -5.00 19.50
CA MET A 150 13.57 -4.86 18.18
C MET A 150 12.52 -4.54 17.11
N ARG A 151 12.96 -4.04 15.97
CA ARG A 151 12.09 -3.78 14.83
C ARG A 151 12.57 -4.56 13.62
N ALA A 152 11.62 -5.02 12.82
CA ALA A 152 11.92 -5.64 11.54
C ALA A 152 11.05 -5.04 10.45
N LEU A 153 11.65 -4.85 9.28
CA LEU A 153 10.94 -4.50 8.05
C LEU A 153 10.66 -5.79 7.29
N VAL A 154 9.41 -6.04 6.95
CA VAL A 154 8.99 -7.18 6.13
C VAL A 154 8.49 -6.64 4.78
N PRO A 155 9.31 -6.68 3.73
CA PRO A 155 8.86 -6.33 2.39
C PRO A 155 7.78 -7.30 1.90
N MET A 156 6.74 -6.79 1.25
CA MET A 156 5.75 -7.65 0.60
C MET A 156 6.39 -8.41 -0.56
N PRO A 157 6.29 -9.75 -0.58
CA PRO A 157 6.88 -10.56 -1.64
C PRO A 157 6.11 -10.35 -2.95
N SER A 158 6.84 -10.00 -4.01
CA SER A 158 6.25 -9.81 -5.35
C SER A 158 5.81 -11.10 -6.03
N GLN A 159 6.21 -12.26 -5.50
CA GLN A 159 5.88 -13.59 -6.01
C GLN A 159 4.48 -14.07 -5.58
N VAL A 160 3.87 -13.38 -4.62
CA VAL A 160 2.53 -13.70 -4.11
C VAL A 160 1.57 -12.61 -4.53
N ASP A 161 0.40 -13.02 -5.03
CA ASP A 161 -0.66 -12.08 -5.37
C ASP A 161 -1.08 -11.27 -4.13
N ARG A 162 -1.18 -9.96 -4.28
CA ARG A 162 -1.59 -9.08 -3.18
C ARG A 162 -3.04 -9.29 -2.77
N LEU A 163 -3.92 -9.65 -3.70
CA LEU A 163 -5.32 -9.99 -3.43
C LEU A 163 -5.49 -11.51 -3.45
N ILE A 164 -5.72 -12.09 -2.28
CA ILE A 164 -5.90 -13.52 -2.11
C ILE A 164 -7.40 -13.83 -2.12
N ARG A 165 -7.85 -14.62 -3.10
CA ARG A 165 -9.23 -15.07 -3.17
C ARG A 165 -9.48 -16.14 -2.13
N ILE A 166 -10.42 -15.88 -1.21
CA ILE A 166 -10.86 -16.85 -0.19
C ILE A 166 -11.76 -17.91 -0.84
N ARG A 167 -11.57 -19.18 -0.45
CA ARG A 167 -12.38 -20.28 -0.96
C ARG A 167 -13.85 -20.12 -0.58
N GLY A 168 -14.76 -20.58 -1.44
CA GLY A 168 -16.19 -20.57 -1.21
C GLY A 168 -17.00 -20.11 -2.41
N ARG A 169 -18.33 -20.06 -2.24
CA ARG A 169 -19.26 -19.64 -3.30
C ARG A 169 -19.25 -18.12 -3.53
N LYS A 170 -19.05 -17.34 -2.46
CA LYS A 170 -18.97 -15.88 -2.52
C LYS A 170 -17.63 -15.45 -3.09
N VAL A 171 -17.61 -14.35 -3.81
CA VAL A 171 -16.39 -13.73 -4.32
C VAL A 171 -15.81 -12.85 -3.22
N ARG A 172 -14.89 -13.42 -2.43
CA ARG A 172 -14.23 -12.70 -1.33
C ARG A 172 -12.73 -12.67 -1.55
N PHE A 173 -12.13 -11.50 -1.32
CA PHE A 173 -10.70 -11.28 -1.34
C PHE A 173 -10.22 -10.72 -0.02
N ILE A 174 -9.02 -11.10 0.37
CA ILE A 174 -8.28 -10.51 1.48
C ILE A 174 -6.92 -10.05 0.97
N THR A 175 -6.39 -8.97 1.51
CA THR A 175 -5.08 -8.49 1.09
C THR A 175 -3.96 -9.31 1.75
N LEU A 176 -2.82 -9.39 1.08
CA LEU A 176 -1.65 -10.13 1.58
C LEU A 176 -1.16 -9.55 2.92
N GLU A 177 -1.18 -8.22 3.08
CA GLU A 177 -0.82 -7.55 4.32
C GLU A 177 -1.73 -7.92 5.50
N GLU A 178 -3.03 -8.09 5.26
CA GLU A 178 -3.99 -8.57 6.27
C GLU A 178 -3.70 -10.02 6.68
N VAL A 179 -3.36 -10.88 5.70
CA VAL A 179 -3.00 -12.27 5.98
C VAL A 179 -1.70 -12.36 6.77
N ILE A 180 -0.68 -11.56 6.40
CA ILE A 180 0.59 -11.55 7.14
C ILE A 180 0.36 -11.08 8.57
N THR A 181 -0.38 -9.98 8.78
CA THR A 181 -0.68 -9.49 10.12
C THR A 181 -1.51 -10.47 10.94
N LEU A 182 -2.40 -11.24 10.33
CA LEU A 182 -3.20 -12.26 11.02
C LEU A 182 -2.34 -13.35 11.68
N PHE A 183 -1.17 -13.68 11.11
CA PHE A 183 -0.32 -14.78 11.57
C PHE A 183 1.00 -14.33 12.22
N PHE A 184 1.20 -13.04 12.39
CA PHE A 184 2.31 -12.46 13.15
C PHE A 184 1.89 -11.90 14.51
N ASP A 185 0.58 -11.88 14.83
CA ASP A 185 0.06 -11.47 16.14
C ASP A 185 0.21 -12.56 17.22
#